data_5c4db41e98f7d9eac9eed703569c4740
#
_entry.id   5c4db41e98f7d9eac9eed703569c4740
#
_cell.length_a   1.000
_cell.length_b   1.000
_cell.length_c   1.000
_cell.angle_alpha   90.00
_cell.angle_beta   90.00
_cell.angle_gamma   90.00
#
_symmetry.space_group_name_H-M   'P 1'
#
loop_
_entity.id
_entity.type
_entity.pdbx_description
1 polymer ?
#
loop_
_entity_poly.entity_id
_entity_poly.type
_entity_poly.pdbx_seq_one_letter_code
_entity_poly.pdbx_strand_id
1 'polypeptide(L)'
;MLDAIKELGDYVKEKEKLSDVEIFVDKAKLGKSTKKVLCILFQHRDDKITYTRFIPEDYKGASLYLYRRGTSRGVNISPSALITEEIGSTFENKIVNWFKNREDSLSVGIERELEKERDNIKEELVKCYKEIQEDERTNVLLTIMLEENGEKKYIGELPAFKEILMQDTLKTYYSRKTIGESKGRGVCYLCGKSGEVFGFVLPSFGFSFSTADKRGFLPDFVQEEHWKEVPICKDCAISLEIGKKFLDENLSYPKRGYSFFGCKYYVIPKFVFGEMLEEIYNYIMHFKNEEYEEGLLSKEDRLGEIVRDKEDILRLIFLFYKQKGGGAYIDIVRYVEDVLPSWVREIYNCQNSVRKMDIIQEKSIKKILGKKWIGDFVNGRMSKEKGLGRNNWFMKFTRDFFPSSNTEGVYDKYFMDVVSSILSRKPIDKDFMISAFVNRIRSAFKEHKGHDLKILCLKAFMLYSFLAKVDLLRGERMEEGKALEKIEGENFDSKVERFFREHGFNGAAKKAAFSVGMLVDYLLWVQRDERGIKDFGKEPFWSNLYGLILDEKKIKGLFPKAISKLRQYGKGKPTLEAVVSKYLAEAEQNWDISNDETSYYFALGMTLRRLFSKNKEEEEKKEEE
;
A
#
# COMPACT_ATOMS: atom_id res chain seq x y z
N MET A 1 -5.04 16.05 9.62
CA MET A 1 -4.93 14.61 9.94
C MET A 1 -5.49 14.27 11.32
N LEU A 2 -4.92 14.82 12.40
CA LEU A 2 -5.40 14.51 13.77
C LEU A 2 -6.86 14.92 13.97
N ASP A 3 -7.27 16.08 13.42
CA ASP A 3 -8.66 16.54 13.43
C ASP A 3 -9.59 15.50 12.78
N ALA A 4 -9.24 15.01 11.60
CA ALA A 4 -10.03 14.01 10.89
C ALA A 4 -10.13 12.68 11.65
N ILE A 5 -9.06 12.26 12.33
CA ILE A 5 -9.07 11.06 13.18
C ILE A 5 -9.95 11.27 14.41
N LYS A 6 -9.89 12.46 15.00
CA LYS A 6 -10.75 12.84 16.15
C LYS A 6 -12.23 12.86 15.74
N GLU A 7 -12.58 13.54 14.65
CA GLU A 7 -13.96 13.63 14.14
C GLU A 7 -14.54 12.23 13.85
N LEU A 8 -13.74 11.37 13.21
CA LEU A 8 -14.11 9.98 13.00
C LEU A 8 -14.35 9.25 14.33
N GLY A 9 -13.49 9.47 15.31
CA GLY A 9 -13.62 8.86 16.64
C GLY A 9 -14.85 9.33 17.41
N ASP A 10 -15.16 10.63 17.35
CA ASP A 10 -16.38 11.19 17.95
C ASP A 10 -17.63 10.55 17.35
N TYR A 11 -17.67 10.44 16.02
CA TYR A 11 -18.77 9.83 15.31
C TYR A 11 -18.95 8.35 15.67
N VAL A 12 -17.87 7.56 15.66
CA VAL A 12 -17.90 6.13 16.00
C VAL A 12 -18.36 5.94 17.44
N LYS A 13 -17.89 6.78 18.39
CA LYS A 13 -18.30 6.74 19.79
C LYS A 13 -19.82 6.90 19.95
N GLU A 14 -20.37 7.88 19.27
CA GLU A 14 -21.81 8.18 19.33
C GLU A 14 -22.65 7.10 18.63
N LYS A 15 -22.26 6.71 17.42
CA LYS A 15 -22.99 5.74 16.58
C LYS A 15 -23.03 4.34 17.20
N GLU A 16 -21.88 3.85 17.69
CA GLU A 16 -21.78 2.54 18.32
C GLU A 16 -22.19 2.53 19.78
N LYS A 17 -22.50 3.70 20.37
CA LYS A 17 -22.84 3.87 21.80
C LYS A 17 -21.82 3.18 22.71
N LEU A 18 -20.54 3.37 22.41
CA LEU A 18 -19.46 2.69 23.11
C LEU A 18 -19.45 3.07 24.60
N SER A 19 -19.48 2.07 25.46
CA SER A 19 -19.23 2.25 26.88
C SER A 19 -17.76 2.64 27.13
N ASP A 20 -17.49 3.29 28.26
CA ASP A 20 -16.12 3.68 28.62
C ASP A 20 -15.15 2.48 28.64
N VAL A 21 -15.61 1.31 29.02
CA VAL A 21 -14.82 0.07 29.01
C VAL A 21 -14.50 -0.39 27.57
N GLU A 22 -15.48 -0.35 26.68
CA GLU A 22 -15.30 -0.81 25.30
C GLU A 22 -14.34 0.05 24.51
N ILE A 23 -14.25 1.34 24.85
CA ILE A 23 -13.28 2.27 24.27
C ILE A 23 -11.85 1.78 24.50
N PHE A 24 -11.56 1.29 25.70
CA PHE A 24 -10.20 0.97 26.12
C PHE A 24 -9.79 -0.48 25.87
N VAL A 25 -10.69 -1.37 25.50
CA VAL A 25 -10.39 -2.78 25.21
C VAL A 25 -9.83 -2.96 23.78
N ASP A 26 -8.82 -3.80 23.63
CA ASP A 26 -8.16 -4.10 22.35
C ASP A 26 -8.88 -5.25 21.60
N LYS A 27 -10.10 -5.02 21.13
CA LYS A 27 -10.94 -6.03 20.42
C LYS A 27 -10.24 -6.63 19.21
N ALA A 28 -9.56 -5.82 18.39
CA ALA A 28 -8.91 -6.24 17.15
C ALA A 28 -7.75 -7.23 17.36
N LYS A 29 -7.07 -7.18 18.51
CA LYS A 29 -5.93 -8.07 18.79
C LYS A 29 -6.37 -9.47 19.23
N LEU A 30 -7.54 -9.61 19.81
CA LEU A 30 -8.13 -10.90 20.14
C LEU A 30 -8.74 -11.55 18.90
N GLY A 31 -9.49 -10.81 18.12
CA GLY A 31 -10.02 -11.14 16.80
C GLY A 31 -10.66 -12.53 16.67
N LYS A 32 -10.85 -12.97 15.42
CA LYS A 32 -11.43 -14.30 15.07
C LYS A 32 -10.51 -15.47 15.44
N SER A 33 -9.24 -15.22 15.81
CA SER A 33 -8.27 -16.27 16.12
C SER A 33 -8.26 -16.73 17.58
N THR A 34 -8.82 -15.95 18.50
CA THR A 34 -8.95 -16.35 19.91
C THR A 34 -10.20 -17.19 20.10
N LYS A 35 -10.01 -18.49 20.32
CA LYS A 35 -11.12 -19.43 20.53
C LYS A 35 -11.31 -19.79 21.99
N LYS A 36 -10.22 -19.93 22.75
CA LYS A 36 -10.21 -20.41 24.15
C LYS A 36 -9.66 -19.38 25.12
N VAL A 37 -10.17 -19.44 26.33
CA VAL A 37 -9.77 -18.64 27.48
C VAL A 37 -9.49 -19.57 28.66
N LEU A 38 -8.40 -19.35 29.36
CA LEU A 38 -8.08 -19.99 30.63
C LEU A 38 -8.28 -18.97 31.74
N CYS A 39 -9.31 -19.20 32.57
CA CYS A 39 -9.63 -18.34 33.70
C CYS A 39 -9.05 -18.92 35.00
N ILE A 40 -8.27 -18.14 35.73
CA ILE A 40 -7.83 -18.46 37.09
C ILE A 40 -8.98 -18.11 38.02
N LEU A 41 -9.63 -19.10 38.60
CA LEU A 41 -10.76 -18.90 39.48
C LEU A 41 -10.32 -18.66 40.92
N PHE A 42 -10.67 -17.52 41.45
CA PHE A 42 -10.58 -17.19 42.89
C PHE A 42 -11.96 -17.14 43.49
N GLN A 43 -12.08 -17.64 44.73
CA GLN A 43 -13.28 -17.54 45.53
C GLN A 43 -13.11 -16.41 46.57
N HIS A 44 -14.09 -15.50 46.62
CA HIS A 44 -14.14 -14.41 47.60
C HIS A 44 -15.25 -14.67 48.63
N ARG A 45 -14.85 -14.92 49.87
CA ARG A 45 -15.76 -15.12 51.00
C ARG A 45 -15.19 -14.44 52.24
N ASP A 46 -16.01 -13.75 53.00
CA ASP A 46 -15.66 -13.12 54.28
C ASP A 46 -14.32 -12.31 54.19
N ASP A 47 -14.19 -11.46 53.17
CA ASP A 47 -12.99 -10.66 52.83
C ASP A 47 -11.73 -11.51 52.58
N LYS A 48 -11.87 -12.81 52.43
CA LYS A 48 -10.75 -13.71 52.11
C LYS A 48 -10.86 -14.21 50.68
N ILE A 49 -9.74 -14.10 49.96
CA ILE A 49 -9.58 -14.60 48.58
C ILE A 49 -8.78 -15.89 48.62
N THR A 50 -9.28 -16.93 47.95
CA THR A 50 -8.60 -18.22 47.83
C THR A 50 -8.61 -18.72 46.40
N TYR A 51 -7.50 -19.25 45.96
CA TYR A 51 -7.40 -19.93 44.68
C TYR A 51 -8.23 -21.22 44.69
N THR A 52 -8.91 -21.50 43.60
CA THR A 52 -9.75 -22.70 43.50
C THR A 52 -9.26 -23.64 42.40
N ARG A 53 -9.24 -23.20 41.14
CA ARG A 53 -8.87 -23.99 39.97
C ARG A 53 -8.78 -23.14 38.72
N PHE A 54 -8.36 -23.74 37.60
CA PHE A 54 -8.56 -23.18 36.27
C PHE A 54 -9.94 -23.55 35.70
N ILE A 55 -10.53 -22.62 34.94
CA ILE A 55 -11.71 -22.86 34.13
C ILE A 55 -11.34 -22.60 32.66
N PRO A 56 -11.18 -23.65 31.82
CA PRO A 56 -11.11 -23.48 30.39
C PRO A 56 -12.51 -23.23 29.83
N GLU A 57 -12.64 -22.23 28.96
CA GLU A 57 -13.91 -21.91 28.32
C GLU A 57 -13.72 -21.30 26.93
N ASP A 58 -14.83 -21.21 26.19
CA ASP A 58 -14.83 -20.55 24.90
C ASP A 58 -14.78 -19.03 25.07
N TYR A 59 -14.14 -18.35 24.10
CA TYR A 59 -14.06 -16.91 24.09
C TYR A 59 -15.43 -16.25 23.87
N LYS A 60 -15.86 -15.38 24.79
CA LYS A 60 -17.20 -14.75 24.81
C LYS A 60 -17.22 -13.27 24.45
N GLY A 61 -16.06 -12.64 24.33
CA GLY A 61 -15.96 -11.23 23.96
C GLY A 61 -14.94 -10.43 24.78
N ALA A 62 -14.26 -9.49 24.14
CA ALA A 62 -13.11 -8.79 24.72
C ALA A 62 -13.45 -7.98 25.98
N SER A 63 -14.66 -7.43 26.08
CA SER A 63 -15.09 -6.59 27.20
C SER A 63 -15.22 -7.36 28.52
N LEU A 64 -15.53 -8.67 28.47
CA LEU A 64 -15.58 -9.53 29.65
C LEU A 64 -14.20 -9.72 30.29
N TYR A 65 -13.15 -9.74 29.46
CA TYR A 65 -11.78 -10.01 29.89
C TYR A 65 -10.92 -8.75 30.00
N LEU A 66 -11.47 -7.57 29.71
CA LEU A 66 -10.80 -6.26 29.75
C LEU A 66 -9.44 -6.24 29.05
N TYR A 67 -9.22 -7.06 28.03
CA TYR A 67 -7.90 -7.21 27.42
C TYR A 67 -7.41 -5.90 26.82
N ARG A 68 -6.29 -5.40 27.37
CA ARG A 68 -5.57 -4.25 26.85
C ARG A 68 -4.07 -4.47 26.97
N ARG A 69 -3.40 -4.49 25.83
CA ARG A 69 -1.97 -4.72 25.77
C ARG A 69 -1.20 -3.50 26.32
N GLY A 70 -0.23 -3.76 27.17
CA GLY A 70 0.78 -2.80 27.58
C GLY A 70 2.01 -2.79 26.68
N THR A 71 3.15 -2.37 27.21
CA THR A 71 4.43 -2.40 26.50
C THR A 71 4.89 -3.85 26.27
N SER A 72 5.73 -4.06 25.24
CA SER A 72 6.17 -5.42 24.85
C SER A 72 6.85 -6.20 25.98
N ARG A 73 7.65 -5.52 26.82
CA ARG A 73 8.39 -6.13 27.95
C ARG A 73 7.73 -5.93 29.32
N GLY A 74 6.71 -5.07 29.41
CA GLY A 74 6.01 -4.77 30.68
C GLY A 74 4.73 -5.57 30.86
N VAL A 75 4.02 -5.28 31.97
CA VAL A 75 2.68 -5.80 32.22
C VAL A 75 1.68 -5.23 31.22
N ASN A 76 0.56 -5.91 31.04
CA ASN A 76 -0.57 -5.34 30.32
C ASN A 76 -1.28 -4.28 31.18
N ILE A 77 -2.18 -3.52 30.59
CA ILE A 77 -3.00 -2.52 31.34
C ILE A 77 -4.03 -3.23 32.21
N SER A 78 -4.42 -4.45 31.83
CA SER A 78 -5.35 -5.30 32.59
C SER A 78 -4.69 -6.65 32.91
N PRO A 79 -5.21 -7.43 33.90
CA PRO A 79 -4.73 -8.76 34.24
C PRO A 79 -5.22 -9.82 33.26
N SER A 80 -5.10 -9.54 31.97
CA SER A 80 -5.41 -10.45 30.87
C SER A 80 -4.29 -10.46 29.85
N ALA A 81 -3.89 -11.62 29.37
CA ALA A 81 -2.77 -11.75 28.46
C ALA A 81 -2.96 -12.92 27.47
N LEU A 82 -2.51 -12.73 26.23
CA LEU A 82 -2.37 -13.86 25.30
C LEU A 82 -1.17 -14.70 25.72
N ILE A 83 -1.38 -16.02 25.82
CA ILE A 83 -0.34 -16.98 26.18
C ILE A 83 0.67 -17.04 25.02
N THR A 84 1.95 -16.93 25.37
CA THR A 84 3.08 -17.08 24.45
C THR A 84 3.62 -18.52 24.52
N GLU A 85 4.62 -18.85 23.69
CA GLU A 85 5.31 -20.15 23.71
C GLU A 85 5.82 -20.52 25.11
N GLU A 86 6.27 -19.53 25.89
CA GLU A 86 6.67 -19.70 27.29
C GLU A 86 5.48 -19.43 28.24
N ILE A 87 4.63 -20.44 28.45
CA ILE A 87 3.38 -20.34 29.22
C ILE A 87 3.62 -19.79 30.62
N GLY A 88 4.58 -20.34 31.35
CA GLY A 88 4.94 -19.90 32.70
C GLY A 88 5.43 -18.46 32.76
N SER A 89 6.15 -18.01 31.75
CA SER A 89 6.59 -16.62 31.62
C SER A 89 5.42 -15.65 31.41
N THR A 90 4.38 -16.05 30.67
CA THR A 90 3.16 -15.24 30.51
C THR A 90 2.46 -15.04 31.86
N PHE A 91 2.30 -16.12 32.63
CA PHE A 91 1.69 -16.05 33.97
C PHE A 91 2.47 -15.08 34.88
N GLU A 92 3.76 -15.28 35.01
CA GLU A 92 4.63 -14.45 35.86
C GLU A 92 4.64 -12.97 35.45
N ASN A 93 4.95 -12.72 34.19
CA ASN A 93 5.19 -11.36 33.70
C ASN A 93 3.92 -10.57 33.44
N LYS A 94 2.78 -11.21 33.20
CA LYS A 94 1.55 -10.52 32.79
C LYS A 94 0.44 -10.59 33.84
N ILE A 95 0.41 -11.66 34.65
CA ILE A 95 -0.61 -11.81 35.69
C ILE A 95 0.00 -11.46 37.06
N VAL A 96 0.95 -12.24 37.57
CA VAL A 96 1.53 -12.02 38.91
C VAL A 96 2.09 -10.60 39.05
N ASN A 97 2.92 -10.17 38.11
CA ASN A 97 3.51 -8.83 38.16
C ASN A 97 2.49 -7.69 37.96
N TRP A 98 1.30 -7.96 37.42
CA TRP A 98 0.25 -6.95 37.27
C TRP A 98 -0.33 -6.55 38.65
N PHE A 99 -0.48 -7.50 39.58
CA PHE A 99 -1.01 -7.28 40.92
C PHE A 99 -0.01 -6.61 41.86
N LYS A 100 1.28 -6.73 41.59
CA LYS A 100 2.32 -6.09 42.41
C LYS A 100 2.13 -4.57 42.48
N ASN A 101 2.17 -4.06 43.73
CA ASN A 101 2.03 -2.64 44.01
C ASN A 101 0.62 -2.07 43.71
N ARG A 102 -0.44 -2.89 43.74
CA ARG A 102 -1.82 -2.42 43.80
C ARG A 102 -2.21 -2.14 45.23
N GLU A 103 -3.10 -1.14 45.43
CA GLU A 103 -3.48 -0.67 46.75
C GLU A 103 -4.96 -1.02 47.09
N ASP A 104 -5.75 -1.39 46.09
CA ASP A 104 -7.14 -1.80 46.32
C ASP A 104 -7.22 -3.16 47.01
N SER A 105 -8.16 -3.34 47.95
CA SER A 105 -8.29 -4.52 48.79
C SER A 105 -8.43 -5.83 48.00
N LEU A 106 -9.17 -5.78 46.87
CA LEU A 106 -9.40 -6.94 46.01
C LEU A 106 -8.09 -7.38 45.32
N SER A 107 -7.35 -6.46 44.71
CA SER A 107 -6.07 -6.74 44.09
C SER A 107 -5.02 -7.25 45.08
N VAL A 108 -4.95 -6.64 46.27
CA VAL A 108 -4.03 -7.09 47.34
C VAL A 108 -4.37 -8.51 47.83
N GLY A 109 -5.67 -8.84 47.93
CA GLY A 109 -6.09 -10.20 48.29
C GLY A 109 -5.71 -11.23 47.23
N ILE A 110 -5.90 -10.92 45.94
CA ILE A 110 -5.52 -11.77 44.83
C ILE A 110 -3.98 -11.92 44.79
N GLU A 111 -3.21 -10.85 44.98
CA GLU A 111 -1.75 -10.89 44.99
C GLU A 111 -1.22 -11.89 46.04
N ARG A 112 -1.72 -11.80 47.27
CA ARG A 112 -1.34 -12.73 48.37
C ARG A 112 -1.58 -14.18 48.00
N GLU A 113 -2.72 -14.49 47.44
CA GLU A 113 -3.08 -15.85 47.08
C GLU A 113 -2.30 -16.34 45.84
N LEU A 114 -2.03 -15.46 44.85
CA LEU A 114 -1.15 -15.75 43.73
C LEU A 114 0.29 -16.07 44.19
N GLU A 115 0.80 -15.36 45.17
CA GLU A 115 2.15 -15.61 45.72
C GLU A 115 2.19 -16.92 46.53
N LYS A 116 1.14 -17.22 47.30
CA LYS A 116 1.04 -18.44 48.09
C LYS A 116 0.90 -19.70 47.22
N GLU A 117 0.07 -19.66 46.21
CA GLU A 117 -0.27 -20.81 45.35
C GLU A 117 0.50 -20.80 44.02
N ARG A 118 1.57 -20.00 43.91
CA ARG A 118 2.26 -19.65 42.66
C ARG A 118 2.68 -20.85 41.84
N ASP A 119 3.36 -21.82 42.44
CA ASP A 119 3.88 -23.00 41.74
C ASP A 119 2.74 -23.93 41.36
N ASN A 120 1.76 -24.10 42.24
CA ASN A 120 0.56 -24.91 41.99
C ASN A 120 -0.23 -24.35 40.80
N ILE A 121 -0.50 -23.05 40.79
CA ILE A 121 -1.21 -22.36 39.69
C ILE A 121 -0.44 -22.51 38.37
N LYS A 122 0.88 -22.39 38.40
CA LYS A 122 1.73 -22.52 37.22
C LYS A 122 1.72 -23.93 36.63
N GLU A 123 1.79 -24.96 37.47
CA GLU A 123 1.73 -26.35 37.03
C GLU A 123 0.36 -26.68 36.42
N GLU A 124 -0.72 -26.25 37.08
CA GLU A 124 -2.08 -26.46 36.60
C GLU A 124 -2.33 -25.72 35.28
N LEU A 125 -1.80 -24.48 35.13
CA LEU A 125 -1.88 -23.72 33.89
C LEU A 125 -1.26 -24.49 32.72
N VAL A 126 -0.06 -25.03 32.91
CA VAL A 126 0.63 -25.80 31.86
C VAL A 126 -0.16 -27.05 31.48
N LYS A 127 -0.77 -27.71 32.47
CA LYS A 127 -1.62 -28.88 32.26
C LYS A 127 -2.87 -28.52 31.45
N CYS A 128 -3.64 -27.52 31.91
CA CYS A 128 -4.86 -27.08 31.23
C CYS A 128 -4.58 -26.58 29.81
N TYR A 129 -3.46 -25.88 29.57
CA TYR A 129 -3.10 -25.45 28.23
C TYR A 129 -2.80 -26.62 27.29
N LYS A 130 -2.14 -27.68 27.78
CA LYS A 130 -1.86 -28.89 27.00
C LYS A 130 -3.12 -29.72 26.70
N GLU A 131 -4.17 -29.60 27.47
CA GLU A 131 -5.47 -30.25 27.24
C GLU A 131 -6.30 -29.59 26.15
N ILE A 132 -6.01 -28.32 25.78
CA ILE A 132 -6.63 -27.63 24.63
C ILE A 132 -6.17 -28.31 23.34
N GLN A 133 -7.09 -28.52 22.38
CA GLN A 133 -6.77 -29.06 21.07
C GLN A 133 -5.79 -28.17 20.30
N GLU A 134 -4.87 -28.74 19.52
CA GLU A 134 -3.80 -27.99 18.85
C GLU A 134 -4.30 -26.90 17.92
N ASP A 135 -5.39 -27.14 17.19
CA ASP A 135 -6.03 -26.17 16.30
C ASP A 135 -6.73 -25.03 17.03
N GLU A 136 -6.98 -25.16 18.34
CA GLU A 136 -7.58 -24.14 19.21
C GLU A 136 -6.56 -23.39 20.08
N ARG A 137 -5.27 -23.82 20.08
CA ARG A 137 -4.20 -23.16 20.86
C ARG A 137 -3.74 -21.82 20.30
N THR A 138 -4.31 -21.40 19.18
CA THR A 138 -3.96 -20.09 18.60
C THR A 138 -4.54 -18.96 19.43
N ASN A 139 -3.67 -18.10 19.99
CA ASN A 139 -4.07 -16.93 20.79
C ASN A 139 -4.97 -17.27 21.99
N VAL A 140 -4.64 -18.28 22.78
CA VAL A 140 -5.35 -18.57 24.05
C VAL A 140 -5.18 -17.40 25.01
N LEU A 141 -6.27 -16.92 25.56
CA LEU A 141 -6.27 -15.81 26.53
C LEU A 141 -6.19 -16.36 27.96
N LEU A 142 -5.26 -15.84 28.76
CA LEU A 142 -5.18 -16.06 30.21
C LEU A 142 -5.77 -14.86 30.93
N THR A 143 -6.67 -15.09 31.88
CA THR A 143 -7.33 -14.03 32.67
C THR A 143 -7.75 -14.54 34.06
N ILE A 144 -8.41 -13.70 34.81
CA ILE A 144 -8.91 -14.00 36.15
C ILE A 144 -10.44 -14.01 36.16
N MET A 145 -11.00 -14.85 37.02
CA MET A 145 -12.42 -14.93 37.33
C MET A 145 -12.60 -14.95 38.84
N LEU A 146 -13.61 -14.28 39.34
CA LEU A 146 -13.95 -14.23 40.76
C LEU A 146 -15.30 -14.87 41.01
N GLU A 147 -15.39 -15.74 42.02
CA GLU A 147 -16.64 -16.31 42.50
C GLU A 147 -17.05 -15.63 43.81
N GLU A 148 -18.18 -14.92 43.80
CA GLU A 148 -18.78 -14.26 44.94
C GLU A 148 -20.17 -14.82 45.17
N ASN A 149 -20.49 -15.29 46.41
CA ASN A 149 -21.80 -15.86 46.75
C ASN A 149 -22.30 -16.96 45.80
N GLY A 150 -21.37 -17.74 45.24
CA GLY A 150 -21.68 -18.82 44.28
C GLY A 150 -21.85 -18.33 42.81
N GLU A 151 -21.80 -17.04 42.56
CA GLU A 151 -21.85 -16.45 41.22
C GLU A 151 -20.44 -16.16 40.70
N LYS A 152 -20.15 -16.61 39.48
CA LYS A 152 -18.87 -16.40 38.83
C LYS A 152 -18.92 -15.13 37.96
N LYS A 153 -17.98 -14.22 38.22
CA LYS A 153 -17.87 -12.93 37.52
C LYS A 153 -16.55 -12.81 36.81
N TYR A 154 -16.59 -12.37 35.57
CA TYR A 154 -15.40 -11.98 34.83
C TYR A 154 -14.87 -10.63 35.34
N ILE A 155 -13.59 -10.36 35.13
CA ILE A 155 -13.01 -9.05 35.53
C ILE A 155 -13.73 -7.86 34.88
N GLY A 156 -14.29 -8.05 33.66
CA GLY A 156 -15.09 -7.03 32.97
C GLY A 156 -16.49 -6.77 33.56
N GLU A 157 -16.93 -7.60 34.49
CA GLU A 157 -18.20 -7.39 35.24
C GLU A 157 -17.97 -6.70 36.59
N LEU A 158 -16.70 -6.65 37.05
CA LEU A 158 -16.31 -6.08 38.32
C LEU A 158 -15.98 -4.58 38.19
N PRO A 159 -16.69 -3.68 38.91
CA PRO A 159 -16.46 -2.23 38.83
C PRO A 159 -15.02 -1.82 39.12
N ALA A 160 -14.38 -2.45 40.12
CA ALA A 160 -13.02 -2.15 40.50
C ALA A 160 -12.03 -2.32 39.33
N PHE A 161 -12.09 -3.42 38.59
CA PHE A 161 -11.20 -3.65 37.44
C PHE A 161 -11.51 -2.74 36.25
N LYS A 162 -12.77 -2.35 36.04
CA LYS A 162 -13.13 -1.35 35.03
C LYS A 162 -12.51 0.00 35.35
N GLU A 163 -12.61 0.43 36.61
CA GLU A 163 -12.03 1.70 37.06
C GLU A 163 -10.50 1.70 36.92
N ILE A 164 -9.84 0.64 37.36
CA ILE A 164 -8.38 0.47 37.22
C ILE A 164 -7.98 0.52 35.74
N LEU A 165 -8.70 -0.17 34.83
CA LEU A 165 -8.44 -0.12 33.40
C LEU A 165 -8.51 1.31 32.86
N MET A 166 -9.54 2.07 33.26
CA MET A 166 -9.71 3.45 32.83
C MET A 166 -8.59 4.36 33.34
N GLN A 167 -8.27 4.29 34.64
CA GLN A 167 -7.23 5.10 35.26
C GLN A 167 -5.84 4.79 34.67
N ASP A 168 -5.48 3.52 34.58
CA ASP A 168 -4.20 3.11 34.04
C ASP A 168 -4.05 3.45 32.55
N THR A 169 -5.14 3.38 31.78
CA THR A 169 -5.12 3.82 30.38
C THR A 169 -4.89 5.32 30.27
N LEU A 170 -5.66 6.13 31.00
CA LEU A 170 -5.49 7.58 30.98
C LEU A 170 -4.10 8.00 31.45
N LYS A 171 -3.52 7.27 32.41
CA LYS A 171 -2.16 7.50 32.87
C LYS A 171 -1.12 7.35 31.76
N THR A 172 -1.35 6.47 30.77
CA THR A 172 -0.44 6.33 29.62
C THR A 172 -0.35 7.58 28.74
N TYR A 173 -1.34 8.47 28.80
CA TYR A 173 -1.35 9.71 28.01
C TYR A 173 -0.46 10.81 28.60
N TYR A 174 -0.09 10.70 29.86
CA TYR A 174 0.72 11.74 30.51
C TYR A 174 1.87 11.22 31.38
N SER A 175 1.98 9.92 31.65
CA SER A 175 3.01 9.36 32.54
C SER A 175 3.79 8.22 31.87
N ARG A 176 5.11 8.25 32.02
CA ARG A 176 6.04 7.22 31.55
C ARG A 176 7.10 6.93 32.61
N LYS A 177 7.39 5.65 32.88
CA LYS A 177 8.36 5.23 33.91
C LYS A 177 9.75 5.86 33.77
N THR A 178 10.19 6.11 32.52
CA THR A 178 11.54 6.62 32.22
C THR A 178 11.64 8.14 32.18
N ILE A 179 10.51 8.85 32.10
CA ILE A 179 10.45 10.31 31.90
C ILE A 179 9.75 10.99 33.09
N GLY A 180 8.76 10.36 33.67
CA GLY A 180 7.88 10.98 34.64
C GLY A 180 6.56 11.41 34.02
N GLU A 181 5.96 12.48 34.54
CA GLU A 181 4.69 13.02 34.04
C GLU A 181 4.93 14.20 33.11
N SER A 182 4.17 14.25 32.01
CA SER A 182 4.11 15.37 31.08
C SER A 182 2.65 15.78 30.89
N LYS A 183 2.20 16.74 31.69
CA LYS A 183 0.87 17.34 31.66
C LYS A 183 0.94 18.77 32.18
N GLY A 184 0.01 19.59 31.76
CA GLY A 184 -0.05 20.99 32.17
C GLY A 184 -1.38 21.64 31.88
N ARG A 185 -1.50 22.95 32.13
CA ARG A 185 -2.65 23.76 31.74
C ARG A 185 -2.35 24.51 30.46
N GLY A 186 -3.16 24.26 29.41
CA GLY A 186 -2.98 24.86 28.12
C GLY A 186 -4.26 24.84 27.29
N VAL A 187 -4.14 25.28 26.04
CA VAL A 187 -5.23 25.21 25.05
C VAL A 187 -5.05 23.95 24.24
N CYS A 188 -6.09 23.10 24.24
CA CYS A 188 -6.06 21.86 23.46
C CYS A 188 -5.95 22.17 21.96
N TYR A 189 -4.97 21.56 21.30
CA TYR A 189 -4.71 21.71 19.87
C TYR A 189 -5.92 21.33 18.98
N LEU A 190 -6.73 20.35 19.43
CA LEU A 190 -7.82 19.79 18.62
C LEU A 190 -9.18 20.46 18.84
N CYS A 191 -9.51 20.86 20.07
CA CYS A 191 -10.83 21.45 20.36
C CYS A 191 -10.78 22.93 20.74
N GLY A 192 -9.58 23.50 20.90
CA GLY A 192 -9.42 24.89 21.30
C GLY A 192 -9.82 25.23 22.74
N LYS A 193 -10.27 24.27 23.55
CA LYS A 193 -10.65 24.48 24.93
C LYS A 193 -9.43 24.59 25.84
N SER A 194 -9.46 25.56 26.78
CA SER A 194 -8.46 25.67 27.84
C SER A 194 -8.73 24.68 28.94
N GLY A 195 -7.69 24.01 29.45
CA GLY A 195 -7.80 23.03 30.52
C GLY A 195 -6.54 22.22 30.74
N GLU A 196 -6.67 21.08 31.39
CA GLU A 196 -5.58 20.10 31.51
C GLU A 196 -5.32 19.42 30.17
N VAL A 197 -4.05 19.34 29.79
CA VAL A 197 -3.57 18.74 28.54
C VAL A 197 -2.40 17.80 28.80
N PHE A 198 -2.27 16.77 27.94
CA PHE A 198 -1.35 15.65 28.11
C PHE A 198 -0.33 15.61 26.99
N GLY A 199 0.92 15.22 27.33
CA GLY A 199 2.06 15.20 26.41
C GLY A 199 2.26 13.89 25.67
N PHE A 200 1.82 12.75 26.21
CA PHE A 200 2.13 11.44 25.63
C PHE A 200 0.98 10.80 24.85
N VAL A 201 -0.04 11.57 24.48
CA VAL A 201 -1.19 11.06 23.75
C VAL A 201 -0.77 10.46 22.40
N LEU A 202 -0.08 11.21 21.55
CA LEU A 202 0.35 10.75 20.23
C LEU A 202 1.36 9.60 20.28
N PRO A 203 2.40 9.64 21.14
CA PRO A 203 3.28 8.49 21.33
C PRO A 203 2.56 7.23 21.82
N SER A 204 1.46 7.36 22.57
CA SER A 204 0.67 6.20 23.03
C SER A 204 -0.05 5.49 21.87
N PHE A 205 -0.34 6.20 20.78
CA PHE A 205 -0.89 5.64 19.55
C PHE A 205 0.17 5.20 18.55
N GLY A 206 1.46 5.30 18.93
CA GLY A 206 2.57 4.87 18.11
C GLY A 206 3.03 5.89 17.07
N PHE A 207 2.56 7.14 17.11
CA PHE A 207 3.03 8.18 16.19
C PHE A 207 4.45 8.63 16.55
N SER A 208 5.42 8.33 15.68
CA SER A 208 6.84 8.63 15.92
C SER A 208 7.24 10.09 15.70
N PHE A 209 6.37 10.91 15.09
CA PHE A 209 6.65 12.34 14.85
C PHE A 209 6.55 13.19 16.11
N SER A 210 5.89 12.69 17.16
CA SER A 210 5.81 13.34 18.46
C SER A 210 6.37 12.38 19.52
N THR A 211 7.69 12.24 19.59
CA THR A 211 8.36 11.35 20.55
C THR A 211 9.11 12.13 21.60
N ALA A 212 8.92 11.79 22.87
CA ALA A 212 9.62 12.38 23.99
C ALA A 212 11.07 11.88 24.17
N ASP A 213 11.49 10.86 23.41
CA ASP A 213 12.82 10.25 23.57
C ASP A 213 13.96 11.12 23.03
N LYS A 214 13.66 12.08 22.17
CA LYS A 214 14.64 12.95 21.51
C LYS A 214 14.56 14.37 22.04
N ARG A 215 15.33 14.67 23.05
CA ARG A 215 15.34 15.99 23.74
C ARG A 215 15.50 17.18 22.79
N GLY A 216 16.26 17.04 21.69
CA GLY A 216 16.47 18.12 20.73
C GLY A 216 15.23 18.61 19.97
N PHE A 217 14.12 17.89 20.04
CA PHE A 217 12.84 18.28 19.44
C PHE A 217 11.82 18.76 20.46
N LEU A 218 12.18 18.77 21.75
CA LEU A 218 11.26 19.12 22.83
C LEU A 218 11.38 20.60 23.22
N PRO A 219 10.27 21.24 23.63
CA PRO A 219 10.32 22.56 24.22
C PRO A 219 11.29 22.61 25.38
N ASP A 220 12.15 23.60 25.40
CA ASP A 220 13.19 23.80 26.43
C ASP A 220 14.13 22.59 26.68
N PHE A 221 14.15 21.60 25.76
CA PHE A 221 14.86 20.32 25.88
C PHE A 221 14.45 19.48 27.08
N VAL A 222 13.27 19.73 27.65
CA VAL A 222 12.72 19.11 28.86
C VAL A 222 11.62 18.13 28.47
N GLN A 223 11.77 16.87 28.88
CA GLN A 223 10.84 15.80 28.51
C GLN A 223 9.47 15.94 29.20
N GLU A 224 9.43 16.46 30.40
CA GLU A 224 8.23 16.74 31.16
C GLU A 224 7.38 17.85 30.52
N GLU A 225 8.02 18.73 29.72
CA GLU A 225 7.35 19.81 28.99
C GLU A 225 6.83 19.39 27.60
N HIS A 226 6.92 18.11 27.24
CA HIS A 226 6.45 17.58 25.96
C HIS A 226 4.98 17.92 25.66
N TRP A 227 4.16 18.11 26.70
CA TRP A 227 2.77 18.53 26.54
C TRP A 227 2.60 19.88 25.82
N LYS A 228 3.63 20.72 25.78
CA LYS A 228 3.62 22.00 25.05
C LYS A 228 3.76 21.84 23.54
N GLU A 229 4.28 20.69 23.04
CA GLU A 229 4.47 20.44 21.60
C GLU A 229 3.13 20.25 20.89
N VAL A 230 2.31 19.32 21.38
CA VAL A 230 0.95 19.05 20.87
C VAL A 230 0.01 18.82 22.05
N PRO A 231 -0.50 19.90 22.68
CA PRO A 231 -1.35 19.82 23.86
C PRO A 231 -2.70 19.18 23.53
N ILE A 232 -3.04 18.05 24.11
CA ILE A 232 -4.30 17.32 23.86
C ILE A 232 -5.02 17.07 25.18
N CYS A 233 -6.29 17.50 25.28
CA CYS A 233 -7.12 17.24 26.46
C CYS A 233 -7.63 15.80 26.50
N LYS A 234 -8.12 15.37 27.67
CA LYS A 234 -8.62 14.01 27.91
C LYS A 234 -9.66 13.57 26.88
N ASP A 235 -10.67 14.38 26.62
CA ASP A 235 -11.76 14.02 25.70
C ASP A 235 -11.28 13.81 24.28
N CYS A 236 -10.43 14.72 23.78
CA CYS A 236 -9.81 14.60 22.46
C CYS A 236 -8.86 13.39 22.37
N ALA A 237 -8.17 13.04 23.45
CA ALA A 237 -7.32 11.84 23.49
C ALA A 237 -8.16 10.56 23.35
N ILE A 238 -9.30 10.50 24.01
CA ILE A 238 -10.25 9.39 23.90
C ILE A 238 -10.80 9.28 22.47
N SER A 239 -11.24 10.39 21.89
CA SER A 239 -11.74 10.42 20.50
C SER A 239 -10.66 10.00 19.49
N LEU A 240 -9.43 10.45 19.66
CA LEU A 240 -8.30 10.01 18.85
C LEU A 240 -8.04 8.51 18.97
N GLU A 241 -8.14 7.95 20.17
CA GLU A 241 -7.97 6.50 20.38
C GLU A 241 -9.03 5.70 19.62
N ILE A 242 -10.30 6.11 19.72
CA ILE A 242 -11.40 5.46 19.02
C ILE A 242 -11.19 5.55 17.50
N GLY A 243 -10.91 6.75 16.99
CA GLY A 243 -10.66 6.98 15.58
C GLY A 243 -9.46 6.18 15.06
N LYS A 244 -8.36 6.12 15.83
CA LYS A 244 -7.18 5.34 15.48
C LYS A 244 -7.46 3.84 15.46
N LYS A 245 -8.20 3.30 16.41
CA LYS A 245 -8.63 1.89 16.40
C LYS A 245 -9.49 1.59 15.19
N PHE A 246 -10.45 2.45 14.87
CA PHE A 246 -11.28 2.31 13.69
C PHE A 246 -10.48 2.31 12.40
N LEU A 247 -9.48 3.19 12.28
CA LEU A 247 -8.57 3.21 11.13
C LEU A 247 -7.76 1.92 11.02
N ASP A 248 -7.20 1.42 12.13
CA ASP A 248 -6.41 0.18 12.13
C ASP A 248 -7.24 -1.02 11.65
N GLU A 249 -8.50 -1.09 12.06
CA GLU A 249 -9.39 -2.19 11.73
C GLU A 249 -9.97 -2.10 10.32
N ASN A 250 -10.36 -0.90 9.88
CA ASN A 250 -11.20 -0.73 8.71
C ASN A 250 -10.51 -0.04 7.54
N LEU A 251 -9.65 0.94 7.79
CA LEU A 251 -9.07 1.83 6.78
C LEU A 251 -7.54 1.75 6.66
N SER A 252 -6.93 0.68 7.16
CA SER A 252 -5.51 0.37 6.98
C SER A 252 -5.30 -0.60 5.83
N TYR A 253 -4.44 -0.26 4.89
CA TYR A 253 -4.16 -1.01 3.68
C TYR A 253 -2.65 -1.22 3.47
N PRO A 254 -2.23 -2.28 2.75
CA PRO A 254 -3.03 -3.47 2.42
C PRO A 254 -3.41 -4.25 3.68
N LYS A 255 -4.44 -5.08 3.59
CA LYS A 255 -4.88 -5.95 4.71
C LYS A 255 -3.79 -6.97 5.07
N ARG A 256 -3.97 -7.74 6.15
CA ARG A 256 -2.98 -8.67 6.73
C ARG A 256 -2.20 -9.48 5.68
N GLY A 257 -0.88 -9.55 5.86
CA GLY A 257 0.01 -10.36 5.04
C GLY A 257 0.54 -9.68 3.77
N TYR A 258 0.10 -8.47 3.48
CA TYR A 258 0.50 -7.71 2.29
C TYR A 258 1.19 -6.41 2.69
N SER A 259 2.05 -5.90 1.79
CA SER A 259 2.66 -4.58 1.93
C SER A 259 2.53 -3.79 0.62
N PHE A 260 2.36 -2.49 0.74
CA PHE A 260 2.47 -1.57 -0.39
C PHE A 260 3.95 -1.20 -0.57
N PHE A 261 4.69 -2.06 -1.29
CA PHE A 261 6.13 -1.87 -1.52
C PHE A 261 6.92 -1.60 -0.23
N GLY A 262 6.67 -2.41 0.81
CA GLY A 262 7.30 -2.28 2.12
C GLY A 262 6.65 -1.28 3.07
N CYS A 263 5.58 -0.61 2.67
CA CYS A 263 4.78 0.30 3.49
C CYS A 263 3.37 -0.24 3.72
N LYS A 264 2.68 0.37 4.68
CA LYS A 264 1.21 0.37 4.80
C LYS A 264 0.72 1.80 4.63
N TYR A 265 -0.57 1.99 4.45
CA TYR A 265 -1.17 3.32 4.45
C TYR A 265 -2.57 3.30 5.05
N TYR A 266 -2.94 4.43 5.65
CA TYR A 266 -4.31 4.73 6.04
C TYR A 266 -4.96 5.58 4.94
N VAL A 267 -6.25 5.34 4.72
CA VAL A 267 -7.13 6.26 4.00
C VAL A 267 -8.02 6.92 5.04
N ILE A 268 -7.76 8.18 5.35
CA ILE A 268 -8.46 8.91 6.41
C ILE A 268 -9.45 9.86 5.74
N PRO A 269 -10.76 9.66 5.92
CA PRO A 269 -11.77 10.60 5.43
C PRO A 269 -11.71 11.90 6.24
N LYS A 270 -11.70 13.04 5.56
CA LYS A 270 -11.81 14.37 6.13
C LYS A 270 -13.04 15.04 5.57
N PHE A 271 -13.94 15.44 6.43
CA PHE A 271 -15.19 16.10 6.05
C PHE A 271 -15.03 17.60 6.08
N VAL A 272 -15.56 18.28 5.08
CA VAL A 272 -15.63 19.73 5.05
C VAL A 272 -16.89 20.19 5.80
N PHE A 273 -17.98 19.37 5.73
CA PHE A 273 -19.22 19.58 6.48
C PHE A 273 -19.66 18.23 7.06
N GLY A 274 -19.95 18.18 8.36
CA GLY A 274 -20.09 16.94 9.15
C GLY A 274 -21.25 15.99 8.85
N GLU A 275 -22.12 16.28 7.88
CA GLU A 275 -23.36 15.53 7.64
C GLU A 275 -23.20 14.16 6.94
N MET A 276 -22.02 13.88 6.36
CA MET A 276 -21.79 12.67 5.54
C MET A 276 -21.14 11.49 6.27
N LEU A 277 -20.82 11.63 7.54
CA LEU A 277 -20.14 10.58 8.31
C LEU A 277 -20.96 9.28 8.37
N GLU A 278 -22.29 9.38 8.44
CA GLU A 278 -23.17 8.22 8.52
C GLU A 278 -23.12 7.35 7.26
N GLU A 279 -23.19 7.95 6.09
CA GLU A 279 -23.17 7.23 4.81
C GLU A 279 -21.84 6.50 4.62
N ILE A 280 -20.73 7.17 4.92
CA ILE A 280 -19.39 6.58 4.81
C ILE A 280 -19.16 5.51 5.88
N TYR A 281 -19.59 5.72 7.11
CA TYR A 281 -19.53 4.71 8.16
C TYR A 281 -20.30 3.46 7.74
N ASN A 282 -21.56 3.60 7.32
CA ASN A 282 -22.40 2.50 6.88
C ASN A 282 -21.77 1.76 5.70
N TYR A 283 -21.18 2.48 4.76
CA TYR A 283 -20.44 1.90 3.64
C TYR A 283 -19.23 1.08 4.12
N ILE A 284 -18.37 1.63 4.99
CA ILE A 284 -17.21 0.92 5.52
C ILE A 284 -17.64 -0.34 6.26
N MET A 285 -18.71 -0.27 7.04
CA MET A 285 -19.21 -1.40 7.84
C MET A 285 -19.90 -2.46 6.98
N HIS A 286 -20.62 -2.07 5.93
CA HIS A 286 -21.24 -3.01 4.99
C HIS A 286 -20.19 -3.89 4.28
N PHE A 287 -19.08 -3.29 3.86
CA PHE A 287 -18.00 -3.99 3.17
C PHE A 287 -16.92 -4.61 4.06
N LYS A 288 -17.03 -4.48 5.38
CA LYS A 288 -16.13 -5.15 6.34
C LYS A 288 -16.17 -6.68 6.22
N ASN A 289 -17.34 -7.22 5.90
CA ASN A 289 -17.61 -8.67 5.87
C ASN A 289 -17.40 -9.31 4.50
N GLU A 290 -17.20 -8.53 3.45
CA GLU A 290 -16.89 -9.07 2.14
C GLU A 290 -15.39 -9.31 2.01
N GLU A 291 -14.99 -10.59 1.88
CA GLU A 291 -13.61 -11.03 1.60
C GLU A 291 -13.25 -10.69 0.14
N TYR A 292 -13.17 -9.41 -0.21
CA TYR A 292 -12.72 -9.03 -1.55
C TYR A 292 -11.22 -8.77 -1.58
N GLU A 293 -10.54 -9.55 -2.45
CA GLU A 293 -9.14 -9.35 -2.88
C GLU A 293 -8.94 -8.06 -3.70
N GLU A 294 -9.91 -7.17 -3.75
CA GLU A 294 -9.89 -5.98 -4.58
C GLU A 294 -9.04 -4.86 -3.96
N GLY A 295 -8.22 -4.25 -4.81
CA GLY A 295 -7.27 -3.22 -4.40
C GLY A 295 -7.92 -1.89 -4.03
N LEU A 296 -7.07 -0.96 -3.58
CA LEU A 296 -7.39 0.38 -3.11
C LEU A 296 -8.47 1.10 -3.94
N LEU A 297 -8.29 1.15 -5.26
CA LEU A 297 -9.16 1.95 -6.13
C LEU A 297 -10.55 1.36 -6.36
N SER A 298 -10.76 0.06 -6.21
CA SER A 298 -12.11 -0.50 -6.36
C SER A 298 -13.03 -0.20 -5.16
N LYS A 299 -12.44 -0.09 -3.96
CA LYS A 299 -13.19 0.35 -2.76
C LYS A 299 -13.36 1.86 -2.72
N GLU A 300 -12.40 2.59 -3.24
CA GLU A 300 -12.45 4.04 -3.41
C GLU A 300 -13.41 4.47 -4.52
N ASP A 301 -13.55 3.67 -5.58
CA ASP A 301 -14.59 3.87 -6.61
C ASP A 301 -15.99 3.80 -6.01
N ARG A 302 -16.21 2.83 -5.12
CA ARG A 302 -17.51 2.69 -4.44
C ARG A 302 -17.75 3.80 -3.41
N LEU A 303 -16.68 4.25 -2.71
CA LEU A 303 -16.74 5.50 -1.93
C LEU A 303 -17.08 6.69 -2.82
N GLY A 304 -16.46 6.75 -4.01
CA GLY A 304 -16.76 7.75 -5.03
C GLY A 304 -18.19 7.69 -5.58
N GLU A 305 -18.81 6.50 -5.67
CA GLU A 305 -20.21 6.33 -6.08
C GLU A 305 -21.20 6.85 -5.03
N ILE A 306 -20.94 6.62 -3.76
CA ILE A 306 -21.77 7.12 -2.64
C ILE A 306 -21.69 8.64 -2.54
N VAL A 307 -20.53 9.21 -2.84
CA VAL A 307 -20.27 10.65 -2.77
C VAL A 307 -20.57 11.36 -4.10
N ARG A 308 -21.08 10.64 -5.11
CA ARG A 308 -21.32 11.13 -6.49
C ARG A 308 -22.05 12.47 -6.54
N ASP A 309 -23.02 12.67 -5.68
CA ASP A 309 -23.86 13.89 -5.67
C ASP A 309 -23.30 15.00 -4.74
N LYS A 310 -22.17 14.72 -4.04
CA LYS A 310 -21.58 15.61 -3.02
C LYS A 310 -20.06 15.66 -3.13
N GLU A 311 -19.53 15.66 -4.36
CA GLU A 311 -18.12 15.41 -4.71
C GLU A 311 -17.08 16.28 -3.97
N ASP A 312 -17.42 17.50 -3.63
CA ASP A 312 -16.49 18.48 -3.04
C ASP A 312 -16.49 18.52 -1.50
N ILE A 313 -17.30 17.69 -0.85
CA ILE A 313 -17.49 17.73 0.61
C ILE A 313 -16.55 16.77 1.35
N LEU A 314 -16.18 15.66 0.71
CA LEU A 314 -15.25 14.68 1.24
C LEU A 314 -13.86 14.86 0.65
N ARG A 315 -12.85 14.88 1.50
CA ARG A 315 -11.45 14.78 1.12
C ARG A 315 -10.82 13.54 1.73
N LEU A 316 -9.91 12.91 1.01
CA LEU A 316 -9.18 11.76 1.49
C LEU A 316 -7.73 12.16 1.83
N ILE A 317 -7.26 11.62 2.94
CA ILE A 317 -5.86 11.74 3.35
C ILE A 317 -5.23 10.36 3.25
N PHE A 318 -4.13 10.24 2.50
CA PHE A 318 -3.33 9.03 2.42
C PHE A 318 -2.10 9.19 3.30
N LEU A 319 -2.00 8.40 4.36
CA LEU A 319 -0.86 8.38 5.27
C LEU A 319 -0.08 7.08 5.06
N PHE A 320 1.00 7.13 4.29
CA PHE A 320 1.91 6.00 4.09
C PHE A 320 2.86 5.88 5.27
N TYR A 321 3.02 4.66 5.81
CA TYR A 321 3.82 4.43 6.99
C TYR A 321 4.51 3.05 6.99
N LYS A 322 5.58 2.94 7.79
CA LYS A 322 6.23 1.68 8.15
C LYS A 322 6.00 1.40 9.61
N GLN A 323 5.71 0.15 9.95
CA GLN A 323 5.65 -0.29 11.34
C GLN A 323 7.05 -0.69 11.83
N LYS A 324 7.44 -0.19 12.99
CA LYS A 324 8.71 -0.51 13.68
C LYS A 324 8.42 -1.06 15.08
N GLY A 325 9.43 -1.69 15.70
CA GLY A 325 9.31 -2.20 17.07
C GLY A 325 8.20 -3.23 17.27
N GLY A 326 8.06 -4.19 16.35
CA GLY A 326 6.98 -5.19 16.42
C GLY A 326 5.57 -4.61 16.26
N GLY A 327 5.45 -3.45 15.62
CA GLY A 327 4.18 -2.75 15.40
C GLY A 327 3.86 -1.68 16.45
N ALA A 328 4.79 -1.42 17.39
CA ALA A 328 4.58 -0.42 18.45
C ALA A 328 4.65 1.03 17.93
N TYR A 329 5.41 1.27 16.85
CA TYR A 329 5.64 2.60 16.30
C TYR A 329 5.28 2.67 14.82
N ILE A 330 4.76 3.83 14.42
CA ILE A 330 4.43 4.19 13.06
C ILE A 330 5.44 5.24 12.59
N ASP A 331 6.24 4.88 11.61
CA ASP A 331 7.18 5.79 10.95
C ASP A 331 6.54 6.30 9.66
N ILE A 332 6.21 7.59 9.61
CA ILE A 332 5.51 8.19 8.49
C ILE A 332 6.48 8.32 7.32
N VAL A 333 6.13 7.66 6.21
CA VAL A 333 6.90 7.68 4.97
C VAL A 333 6.45 8.82 4.05
N ARG A 334 5.14 9.00 3.93
CA ARG A 334 4.55 10.05 3.09
C ARG A 334 3.15 10.42 3.58
N TYR A 335 2.84 11.68 3.47
CA TYR A 335 1.54 12.25 3.75
C TYR A 335 1.01 12.95 2.52
N VAL A 336 -0.19 12.58 2.07
CA VAL A 336 -0.87 13.18 0.93
C VAL A 336 -2.26 13.56 1.40
N GLU A 337 -2.58 14.84 1.37
CA GLU A 337 -3.89 15.37 1.78
C GLU A 337 -4.68 15.94 0.61
N ASP A 338 -5.93 16.26 0.88
CA ASP A 338 -6.85 16.91 -0.05
C ASP A 338 -7.07 16.14 -1.36
N VAL A 339 -7.04 14.80 -1.30
CA VAL A 339 -7.37 13.95 -2.44
C VAL A 339 -8.88 13.87 -2.58
N LEU A 340 -9.41 14.34 -3.70
CA LEU A 340 -10.84 14.33 -3.98
C LEU A 340 -11.29 12.95 -4.48
N PRO A 341 -12.44 12.44 -4.06
CA PRO A 341 -13.01 11.19 -4.60
C PRO A 341 -13.23 11.23 -6.11
N SER A 342 -13.65 12.37 -6.67
CA SER A 342 -13.77 12.59 -8.13
C SER A 342 -12.45 12.37 -8.85
N TRP A 343 -11.34 12.81 -8.26
CA TRP A 343 -10.00 12.59 -8.81
C TRP A 343 -9.58 11.12 -8.76
N VAL A 344 -9.87 10.41 -7.68
CA VAL A 344 -9.63 8.96 -7.58
C VAL A 344 -10.39 8.21 -8.67
N ARG A 345 -11.64 8.59 -8.95
CA ARG A 345 -12.45 8.05 -10.05
C ARG A 345 -11.83 8.34 -11.41
N GLU A 346 -11.32 9.55 -11.62
CA GLU A 346 -10.64 9.91 -12.87
C GLU A 346 -9.39 9.06 -13.10
N ILE A 347 -8.56 8.86 -12.05
CA ILE A 347 -7.43 7.93 -12.08
C ILE A 347 -7.89 6.52 -12.52
N TYR A 348 -8.98 6.01 -11.95
CA TYR A 348 -9.52 4.69 -12.27
C TYR A 348 -10.01 4.62 -13.73
N ASN A 349 -10.77 5.60 -14.18
CA ASN A 349 -11.28 5.67 -15.54
C ASN A 349 -10.15 5.70 -16.58
N CYS A 350 -9.12 6.51 -16.34
CA CYS A 350 -7.95 6.59 -17.20
C CYS A 350 -7.14 5.28 -17.21
N GLN A 351 -7.00 4.61 -16.07
CA GLN A 351 -6.37 3.28 -16.03
C GLN A 351 -7.13 2.26 -16.88
N ASN A 352 -8.44 2.23 -16.77
CA ASN A 352 -9.29 1.33 -17.56
C ASN A 352 -9.25 1.67 -19.04
N SER A 353 -9.22 2.96 -19.39
CA SER A 353 -9.07 3.41 -20.78
C SER A 353 -7.76 2.91 -21.39
N VAL A 354 -6.63 3.02 -20.67
CA VAL A 354 -5.34 2.48 -21.14
C VAL A 354 -5.37 0.96 -21.29
N ARG A 355 -6.00 0.23 -20.38
CA ARG A 355 -6.15 -1.24 -20.49
C ARG A 355 -6.99 -1.68 -21.68
N LYS A 356 -7.91 -0.84 -22.14
CA LYS A 356 -8.77 -1.12 -23.31
C LYS A 356 -8.09 -0.79 -24.65
N MET A 357 -6.91 -0.17 -24.65
CA MET A 357 -6.18 0.12 -25.90
C MET A 357 -5.88 -1.16 -26.66
N ASP A 358 -6.05 -1.14 -27.98
CA ASP A 358 -5.83 -2.31 -28.87
C ASP A 358 -4.45 -2.97 -28.71
N ILE A 359 -3.45 -2.15 -28.47
CA ILE A 359 -2.06 -2.59 -28.25
C ILE A 359 -1.90 -3.44 -26.98
N ILE A 360 -2.77 -3.24 -25.98
CA ILE A 360 -2.71 -3.92 -24.69
C ILE A 360 -3.62 -5.16 -24.65
N GLN A 361 -4.45 -5.35 -25.67
CA GLN A 361 -5.30 -6.54 -25.74
C GLN A 361 -4.48 -7.83 -25.91
N GLU A 362 -5.02 -8.93 -25.43
CA GLU A 362 -4.34 -10.24 -25.39
C GLU A 362 -3.75 -10.63 -26.75
N LYS A 363 -4.51 -10.43 -27.84
CA LYS A 363 -4.06 -10.71 -29.21
C LYS A 363 -2.79 -9.92 -29.58
N SER A 364 -2.73 -8.65 -29.21
CA SER A 364 -1.57 -7.77 -29.48
C SER A 364 -0.37 -8.14 -28.62
N ILE A 365 -0.59 -8.35 -27.32
CA ILE A 365 0.45 -8.78 -26.39
C ILE A 365 1.03 -10.14 -26.81
N LYS A 366 0.19 -11.06 -27.28
CA LYS A 366 0.65 -12.36 -27.83
C LYS A 366 1.58 -12.19 -29.02
N LYS A 367 1.30 -11.26 -29.94
CA LYS A 367 2.17 -10.96 -31.07
C LYS A 367 3.52 -10.38 -30.63
N ILE A 368 3.52 -9.51 -29.61
CA ILE A 368 4.73 -8.81 -29.11
C ILE A 368 5.60 -9.76 -28.29
N LEU A 369 5.02 -10.42 -27.30
CA LEU A 369 5.75 -11.18 -26.26
C LEU A 369 5.75 -12.70 -26.49
N GLY A 370 4.78 -13.24 -27.25
CA GLY A 370 4.57 -14.68 -27.43
C GLY A 370 3.63 -15.28 -26.37
N LYS A 371 3.09 -16.48 -26.65
CA LYS A 371 2.07 -17.16 -25.83
C LYS A 371 2.44 -17.33 -24.36
N LYS A 372 3.69 -17.67 -24.06
CA LYS A 372 4.18 -18.00 -22.71
C LYS A 372 4.00 -16.85 -21.70
N TRP A 373 4.00 -15.61 -22.15
CA TRP A 373 4.10 -14.42 -21.31
C TRP A 373 2.80 -13.61 -21.18
N ILE A 374 1.74 -14.05 -21.85
CA ILE A 374 0.44 -13.38 -21.80
C ILE A 374 -0.13 -13.39 -20.39
N GLY A 375 -0.12 -14.56 -19.73
CA GLY A 375 -0.66 -14.73 -18.39
C GLY A 375 0.01 -13.83 -17.36
N ASP A 376 1.31 -13.60 -17.52
CA ASP A 376 2.08 -12.78 -16.60
C ASP A 376 1.83 -11.29 -16.79
N PHE A 377 1.68 -10.85 -18.04
CA PHE A 377 1.46 -9.43 -18.33
C PHE A 377 -0.01 -9.02 -18.17
N VAL A 378 -0.96 -9.77 -18.77
CA VAL A 378 -2.39 -9.41 -18.79
C VAL A 378 -3.09 -9.73 -17.46
N ASN A 379 -2.77 -10.85 -16.82
CA ASN A 379 -3.43 -11.30 -15.60
C ASN A 379 -2.74 -10.82 -14.31
N GLY A 380 -1.67 -10.08 -14.43
CA GLY A 380 -0.96 -9.54 -13.25
C GLY A 380 -0.31 -10.59 -12.35
N ARG A 381 -0.01 -11.80 -12.88
CA ARG A 381 0.69 -12.86 -12.14
C ARG A 381 2.17 -12.58 -11.90
N MET A 382 2.67 -11.42 -12.32
CA MET A 382 4.08 -11.05 -12.21
C MET A 382 4.57 -10.70 -10.80
N SER A 383 3.74 -10.82 -9.77
CA SER A 383 4.25 -10.68 -8.40
C SER A 383 3.51 -11.57 -7.42
N LYS A 384 4.25 -12.12 -6.46
CA LYS A 384 3.70 -12.76 -5.24
C LYS A 384 2.93 -11.77 -4.35
N GLU A 385 2.87 -10.51 -4.70
CA GLU A 385 2.16 -9.46 -4.00
C GLU A 385 0.69 -9.44 -4.42
N LYS A 386 -0.09 -10.28 -3.79
CA LYS A 386 -1.54 -10.40 -3.98
C LYS A 386 -2.34 -9.19 -3.47
N GLY A 387 -1.74 -8.08 -3.10
CA GLY A 387 -2.41 -6.96 -2.43
C GLY A 387 -2.79 -5.77 -3.31
N LEU A 388 -2.24 -5.69 -4.52
CA LEU A 388 -2.59 -4.65 -5.48
C LEU A 388 -3.51 -5.29 -6.51
N GLY A 389 -4.81 -5.07 -6.39
CA GLY A 389 -5.80 -5.59 -7.31
C GLY A 389 -5.48 -5.25 -8.77
N ARG A 390 -6.16 -5.90 -9.71
CA ARG A 390 -6.00 -5.68 -11.17
C ARG A 390 -6.05 -4.21 -11.59
N ASN A 391 -6.55 -3.35 -10.73
CA ASN A 391 -6.85 -1.95 -10.99
C ASN A 391 -5.74 -0.96 -10.63
N ASN A 392 -4.66 -1.37 -9.94
CA ASN A 392 -3.55 -0.48 -9.53
C ASN A 392 -2.24 -0.77 -10.26
N TRP A 393 -2.31 -1.18 -11.51
CA TRP A 393 -1.13 -1.54 -12.30
C TRP A 393 -0.14 -0.37 -12.43
N PHE A 394 -0.60 0.87 -12.43
CA PHE A 394 0.27 2.05 -12.57
C PHE A 394 1.29 2.16 -11.43
N MET A 395 0.89 1.85 -10.20
CA MET A 395 1.82 1.87 -9.06
C MET A 395 2.91 0.80 -9.19
N LYS A 396 2.54 -0.42 -9.63
CA LYS A 396 3.52 -1.48 -9.91
C LYS A 396 4.49 -1.08 -11.00
N PHE A 397 3.98 -0.53 -12.09
CA PHE A 397 4.82 -0.12 -13.21
C PHE A 397 5.72 1.05 -12.83
N THR A 398 5.22 2.00 -12.04
CA THR A 398 6.06 3.06 -11.45
C THR A 398 7.20 2.44 -10.64
N ARG A 399 6.92 1.41 -9.83
CA ARG A 399 7.95 0.73 -9.04
C ARG A 399 9.01 0.03 -9.88
N ASP A 400 8.65 -0.52 -11.03
CA ASP A 400 9.62 -1.14 -11.94
C ASP A 400 10.64 -0.14 -12.50
N PHE A 401 10.25 1.13 -12.61
CA PHE A 401 11.14 2.21 -13.08
C PHE A 401 11.90 2.91 -11.95
N PHE A 402 11.38 2.84 -10.72
CA PHE A 402 12.02 3.38 -9.52
C PHE A 402 12.22 2.24 -8.49
N PRO A 403 13.16 1.30 -8.74
CA PRO A 403 13.39 0.16 -7.85
C PRO A 403 13.93 0.61 -6.50
N SER A 404 13.63 -0.16 -5.44
CA SER A 404 14.23 0.09 -4.13
C SER A 404 15.73 -0.11 -4.18
N SER A 405 16.48 0.74 -3.48
CA SER A 405 17.87 0.45 -3.18
C SER A 405 17.92 -0.71 -2.16
N ASN A 406 18.85 -1.64 -2.36
CA ASN A 406 19.07 -2.75 -1.44
C ASN A 406 19.64 -2.33 -0.06
N THR A 407 19.80 -1.04 0.19
CA THR A 407 20.34 -0.50 1.44
C THR A 407 19.20 -0.31 2.42
N GLU A 408 19.23 -1.02 3.53
CA GLU A 408 18.27 -0.84 4.64
C GLU A 408 18.18 0.64 5.03
N GLY A 409 16.95 1.14 5.10
CA GLY A 409 16.69 2.51 5.53
C GLY A 409 16.73 3.59 4.45
N VAL A 410 17.09 3.27 3.21
CA VAL A 410 16.99 4.22 2.09
C VAL A 410 15.53 4.35 1.66
N TYR A 411 15.02 5.54 1.78
CA TYR A 411 13.68 5.90 1.38
C TYR A 411 13.58 5.95 -0.16
N ASP A 412 12.59 5.27 -0.72
CA ASP A 412 12.33 5.25 -2.15
C ASP A 412 11.67 6.56 -2.61
N LYS A 413 12.41 7.65 -2.48
CA LYS A 413 11.92 9.01 -2.65
C LYS A 413 11.19 9.21 -3.97
N TYR A 414 11.85 8.88 -5.07
CA TYR A 414 11.30 9.16 -6.40
C TYR A 414 10.02 8.36 -6.69
N PHE A 415 9.95 7.10 -6.23
CA PHE A 415 8.73 6.31 -6.32
C PHE A 415 7.57 6.98 -5.59
N MET A 416 7.81 7.37 -4.33
CA MET A 416 6.78 8.01 -3.52
C MET A 416 6.45 9.44 -3.98
N ASP A 417 7.40 10.15 -4.58
CA ASP A 417 7.16 11.46 -5.19
C ASP A 417 6.19 11.33 -6.38
N VAL A 418 6.41 10.37 -7.27
CA VAL A 418 5.51 10.11 -8.40
C VAL A 418 4.12 9.67 -7.92
N VAL A 419 4.03 8.71 -6.98
CA VAL A 419 2.75 8.26 -6.42
C VAL A 419 2.00 9.41 -5.76
N SER A 420 2.70 10.23 -4.96
CA SER A 420 2.09 11.41 -4.30
C SER A 420 1.60 12.42 -5.32
N SER A 421 2.36 12.67 -6.38
CA SER A 421 1.99 13.61 -7.44
C SER A 421 0.74 13.14 -8.18
N ILE A 422 0.64 11.83 -8.48
CA ILE A 422 -0.57 11.25 -9.07
C ILE A 422 -1.78 11.44 -8.14
N LEU A 423 -1.65 11.08 -6.85
CA LEU A 423 -2.76 11.19 -5.89
C LEU A 423 -3.18 12.64 -5.65
N SER A 424 -2.23 13.58 -5.58
CA SER A 424 -2.50 15.01 -5.30
C SER A 424 -2.71 15.87 -6.54
N ARG A 425 -2.87 15.25 -7.73
CA ARG A 425 -3.04 15.94 -9.02
C ARG A 425 -1.93 16.97 -9.32
N LYS A 426 -0.69 16.68 -8.91
CA LYS A 426 0.45 17.53 -9.18
C LYS A 426 1.13 17.14 -10.49
N PRO A 427 1.52 18.10 -11.34
CA PRO A 427 2.19 17.81 -12.58
C PRO A 427 3.53 17.11 -12.36
N ILE A 428 3.84 16.16 -13.25
CA ILE A 428 5.08 15.38 -13.28
C ILE A 428 5.88 15.82 -14.50
N ASP A 429 7.18 16.00 -14.32
CA ASP A 429 8.07 16.33 -15.41
C ASP A 429 8.21 15.16 -16.38
N LYS A 430 7.95 15.42 -17.66
CA LYS A 430 8.00 14.41 -18.75
C LYS A 430 9.40 13.82 -18.89
N ASP A 431 10.42 14.67 -18.91
CA ASP A 431 11.79 14.25 -19.17
C ASP A 431 12.34 13.40 -18.02
N PHE A 432 11.95 13.74 -16.79
CA PHE A 432 12.23 12.89 -15.61
C PHE A 432 11.65 11.49 -15.75
N MET A 433 10.38 11.36 -16.18
CA MET A 433 9.75 10.05 -16.37
C MET A 433 10.40 9.27 -17.51
N ILE A 434 10.66 9.91 -18.65
CA ILE A 434 11.30 9.27 -19.81
C ILE A 434 12.72 8.82 -19.46
N SER A 435 13.49 9.63 -18.76
CA SER A 435 14.84 9.24 -18.30
C SER A 435 14.80 8.02 -17.39
N ALA A 436 13.81 7.93 -16.49
CA ALA A 436 13.63 6.74 -15.66
C ALA A 436 13.29 5.50 -16.50
N PHE A 437 12.40 5.62 -17.49
CA PHE A 437 12.06 4.53 -18.40
C PHE A 437 13.29 4.04 -19.17
N VAL A 438 14.00 4.97 -19.80
CA VAL A 438 15.16 4.67 -20.65
C VAL A 438 16.29 4.04 -19.85
N ASN A 439 16.55 4.49 -18.63
CA ASN A 439 17.57 3.90 -17.78
C ASN A 439 17.30 2.41 -17.49
N ARG A 440 16.06 2.05 -17.22
CA ARG A 440 15.67 0.65 -17.00
C ARG A 440 15.70 -0.18 -18.29
N ILE A 441 15.25 0.39 -19.40
CA ILE A 441 15.29 -0.24 -20.74
C ILE A 441 16.76 -0.47 -21.16
N ARG A 442 17.65 0.50 -20.98
CA ARG A 442 19.09 0.38 -21.24
C ARG A 442 19.75 -0.72 -20.40
N SER A 443 19.35 -0.87 -19.15
CA SER A 443 19.85 -1.95 -18.29
C SER A 443 19.50 -3.32 -18.88
N ALA A 444 18.23 -3.56 -19.19
CA ALA A 444 17.78 -4.81 -19.82
C ALA A 444 18.44 -5.05 -21.20
N PHE A 445 18.67 -3.99 -21.97
CA PHE A 445 19.37 -4.06 -23.24
C PHE A 445 20.82 -4.50 -23.08
N LYS A 446 21.56 -3.91 -22.14
CA LYS A 446 22.98 -4.26 -21.86
C LYS A 446 23.12 -5.67 -21.30
N GLU A 447 22.15 -6.15 -20.55
CA GLU A 447 22.12 -7.51 -20.01
C GLU A 447 21.65 -8.55 -21.06
N HIS A 448 21.41 -8.15 -22.30
CA HIS A 448 20.88 -8.99 -23.39
C HIS A 448 19.55 -9.68 -23.06
N LYS A 449 18.74 -9.09 -22.19
CA LYS A 449 17.43 -9.58 -21.78
C LYS A 449 16.32 -9.05 -22.70
N GLY A 450 16.27 -9.54 -23.93
CA GLY A 450 15.34 -9.03 -24.94
C GLY A 450 13.87 -9.14 -24.59
N HIS A 451 13.52 -10.10 -23.74
CA HIS A 451 12.16 -10.26 -23.26
C HIS A 451 11.80 -9.20 -22.23
N ASP A 452 12.66 -8.98 -21.24
CA ASP A 452 12.49 -7.96 -20.21
C ASP A 452 12.45 -6.56 -20.82
N LEU A 453 13.27 -6.31 -21.84
CA LEU A 453 13.25 -5.06 -22.61
C LEU A 453 11.86 -4.78 -23.18
N LYS A 454 11.23 -5.76 -23.85
CA LYS A 454 9.89 -5.60 -24.43
C LYS A 454 8.82 -5.35 -23.35
N ILE A 455 8.90 -6.07 -22.23
CA ILE A 455 8.00 -5.87 -21.10
C ILE A 455 8.15 -4.46 -20.52
N LEU A 456 9.40 -4.00 -20.31
CA LEU A 456 9.66 -2.64 -19.82
C LEU A 456 9.16 -1.57 -20.78
N CYS A 457 9.37 -1.74 -22.10
CA CYS A 457 8.83 -0.81 -23.09
C CYS A 457 7.30 -0.74 -23.05
N LEU A 458 6.60 -1.88 -22.93
CA LEU A 458 5.14 -1.91 -22.82
C LEU A 458 4.66 -1.23 -21.52
N LYS A 459 5.31 -1.51 -20.38
CA LYS A 459 4.99 -0.87 -19.11
C LYS A 459 5.23 0.64 -19.15
N ALA A 460 6.35 1.07 -19.76
CA ALA A 460 6.65 2.49 -19.95
C ALA A 460 5.59 3.16 -20.82
N PHE A 461 5.21 2.52 -21.93
CA PHE A 461 4.16 3.03 -22.81
C PHE A 461 2.81 3.16 -22.11
N MET A 462 2.40 2.14 -21.36
CA MET A 462 1.16 2.20 -20.57
C MET A 462 1.19 3.31 -19.52
N LEU A 463 2.30 3.42 -18.76
CA LEU A 463 2.42 4.43 -17.72
C LEU A 463 2.47 5.84 -18.31
N TYR A 464 3.20 6.03 -19.42
CA TYR A 464 3.21 7.29 -20.15
C TYR A 464 1.81 7.67 -20.65
N SER A 465 1.11 6.74 -21.31
CA SER A 465 -0.26 6.97 -21.80
C SER A 465 -1.23 7.27 -20.66
N PHE A 466 -1.10 6.62 -19.51
CA PHE A 466 -1.90 6.91 -18.33
C PHE A 466 -1.64 8.32 -17.80
N LEU A 467 -0.38 8.69 -17.59
CA LEU A 467 -0.01 10.02 -17.07
C LEU A 467 -0.42 11.15 -18.03
N ALA A 468 -0.34 10.92 -19.34
CA ALA A 468 -0.81 11.88 -20.34
C ALA A 468 -2.34 12.03 -20.35
N LYS A 469 -3.10 10.90 -20.21
CA LYS A 469 -4.57 10.92 -20.16
C LYS A 469 -5.12 11.60 -18.91
N VAL A 470 -4.46 11.45 -17.76
CA VAL A 470 -4.84 12.16 -16.52
C VAL A 470 -4.29 13.61 -16.47
N ASP A 471 -3.71 14.09 -17.57
CA ASP A 471 -3.16 15.47 -17.72
C ASP A 471 -2.12 15.82 -16.64
N LEU A 472 -1.28 14.84 -16.28
CA LEU A 472 -0.20 15.04 -15.29
C LEU A 472 1.18 15.25 -15.93
N LEU A 473 1.38 14.94 -17.22
CA LEU A 473 2.65 15.19 -17.90
C LEU A 473 2.70 16.63 -18.44
N ARG A 474 3.63 17.43 -17.97
CA ARG A 474 3.83 18.78 -18.49
C ARG A 474 4.18 18.75 -19.98
N GLY A 475 3.40 19.48 -20.79
CA GLY A 475 3.65 19.67 -22.22
C GLY A 475 3.13 18.55 -23.13
N GLU A 476 2.46 17.53 -22.56
CA GLU A 476 1.87 16.45 -23.35
C GLU A 476 0.39 16.30 -23.02
N ARG A 477 -0.46 16.56 -23.99
CA ARG A 477 -1.89 16.16 -23.96
C ARG A 477 -2.08 15.06 -24.98
N MET A 478 -2.62 13.93 -24.57
CA MET A 478 -3.20 12.99 -25.52
C MET A 478 -4.59 13.54 -25.88
N GLU A 479 -4.73 14.06 -27.08
CA GLU A 479 -6.05 14.26 -27.63
C GLU A 479 -6.75 12.91 -27.62
N GLU A 480 -8.00 12.85 -27.14
CA GLU A 480 -8.84 11.68 -27.34
C GLU A 480 -9.07 11.52 -28.84
N GLY A 481 -8.17 10.79 -29.48
CA GLY A 481 -8.36 10.39 -30.86
C GLY A 481 -9.67 9.59 -30.92
N LYS A 482 -10.67 10.12 -31.60
CA LYS A 482 -11.87 9.33 -31.93
C LYS A 482 -11.38 8.00 -32.48
N ALA A 483 -11.78 6.90 -31.83
CA ALA A 483 -11.49 5.57 -32.34
C ALA A 483 -11.92 5.52 -33.81
N LEU A 484 -10.92 5.46 -34.67
CA LEU A 484 -11.21 5.39 -36.11
C LEU A 484 -11.65 3.97 -36.43
N GLU A 485 -12.72 3.86 -37.19
CA GLU A 485 -13.19 2.57 -37.69
C GLU A 485 -12.06 1.82 -38.37
N LYS A 486 -11.88 0.55 -38.02
CA LYS A 486 -10.90 -0.34 -38.66
C LYS A 486 -11.35 -0.52 -40.13
N ILE A 487 -10.56 0.00 -41.05
CA ILE A 487 -10.82 -0.19 -42.47
C ILE A 487 -10.28 -1.57 -42.83
N GLU A 488 -11.14 -2.49 -43.26
CA GLU A 488 -10.72 -3.77 -43.82
C GLU A 488 -9.84 -3.52 -45.06
N GLY A 489 -8.67 -4.19 -45.11
CA GLY A 489 -7.71 -4.01 -46.21
C GLY A 489 -6.71 -2.88 -46.04
N GLU A 490 -6.62 -2.24 -44.86
CA GLU A 490 -5.69 -1.16 -44.57
C GLU A 490 -4.22 -1.56 -44.87
N ASN A 491 -3.54 -0.74 -45.66
CA ASN A 491 -2.14 -0.97 -45.99
C ASN A 491 -1.19 -0.73 -44.81
N PHE A 492 0.11 -1.07 -44.94
CA PHE A 492 1.09 -0.95 -43.86
C PHE A 492 1.26 0.51 -43.39
N ASP A 493 1.34 1.47 -44.30
CA ASP A 493 1.53 2.89 -44.01
C ASP A 493 0.33 3.45 -43.22
N SER A 494 -0.88 3.20 -43.70
CA SER A 494 -2.11 3.63 -43.03
C SER A 494 -2.23 3.06 -41.60
N LYS A 495 -1.82 1.80 -41.37
CA LYS A 495 -1.80 1.20 -40.03
C LYS A 495 -0.82 1.91 -39.09
N VAL A 496 0.35 2.29 -39.59
CA VAL A 496 1.36 3.02 -38.82
C VAL A 496 0.88 4.45 -38.53
N GLU A 497 0.30 5.14 -39.52
CA GLU A 497 -0.22 6.49 -39.34
C GLU A 497 -1.38 6.53 -38.34
N ARG A 498 -2.31 5.56 -38.44
CA ARG A 498 -3.39 5.41 -37.48
C ARG A 498 -2.87 5.23 -36.06
N PHE A 499 -1.89 4.33 -35.87
CA PHE A 499 -1.24 4.10 -34.59
C PHE A 499 -0.65 5.40 -34.02
N PHE A 500 0.06 6.17 -34.82
CA PHE A 500 0.67 7.42 -34.36
C PHE A 500 -0.37 8.45 -33.91
N ARG A 501 -1.50 8.53 -34.64
CA ARG A 501 -2.60 9.45 -34.31
C ARG A 501 -3.33 9.03 -33.03
N GLU A 502 -3.63 7.73 -32.89
CA GLU A 502 -4.34 7.19 -31.74
C GLU A 502 -3.51 7.26 -30.43
N HIS A 503 -2.19 7.29 -30.54
CA HIS A 503 -1.28 7.21 -29.39
C HIS A 503 -0.42 8.47 -29.16
N GLY A 504 -0.82 9.61 -29.74
CA GLY A 504 -0.24 10.91 -29.40
C GLY A 504 1.21 11.09 -29.87
N PHE A 505 1.59 10.46 -31.01
CA PHE A 505 2.91 10.70 -31.62
C PHE A 505 2.91 12.04 -32.35
N ASN A 506 2.86 13.12 -31.58
CA ASN A 506 2.96 14.47 -32.09
C ASN A 506 4.45 14.78 -32.42
N GLY A 507 4.72 15.29 -33.62
CA GLY A 507 6.08 15.59 -34.07
C GLY A 507 6.71 14.47 -34.92
N ALA A 508 7.46 14.90 -35.96
CA ALA A 508 8.10 14.01 -36.92
C ALA A 508 9.26 13.21 -36.30
N ALA A 509 9.99 13.81 -35.36
CA ALA A 509 11.13 13.17 -34.70
C ALA A 509 10.75 11.91 -33.91
N LYS A 510 9.62 11.93 -33.18
CA LYS A 510 9.07 10.76 -32.46
C LYS A 510 8.75 9.61 -33.44
N LYS A 511 8.07 9.94 -34.56
CA LYS A 511 7.70 9.01 -35.62
C LYS A 511 8.93 8.43 -36.33
N ALA A 512 9.93 9.26 -36.60
CA ALA A 512 11.19 8.86 -37.22
C ALA A 512 11.96 7.88 -36.31
N ALA A 513 12.17 8.22 -35.04
CA ALA A 513 12.86 7.35 -34.08
C ALA A 513 12.16 6.00 -33.94
N PHE A 514 10.83 5.99 -33.81
CA PHE A 514 10.02 4.78 -33.74
C PHE A 514 10.16 3.92 -35.01
N SER A 515 10.05 4.54 -36.20
CA SER A 515 10.08 3.84 -37.49
C SER A 515 11.46 3.22 -37.75
N VAL A 516 12.54 3.92 -37.40
CA VAL A 516 13.90 3.36 -37.44
C VAL A 516 14.04 2.19 -36.49
N GLY A 517 13.45 2.27 -35.29
CA GLY A 517 13.38 1.15 -34.32
C GLY A 517 12.71 -0.09 -34.92
N MET A 518 11.60 0.08 -35.64
CA MET A 518 10.92 -1.03 -36.36
C MET A 518 11.84 -1.66 -37.40
N LEU A 519 12.55 -0.86 -38.19
CA LEU A 519 13.45 -1.37 -39.25
C LEU A 519 14.62 -2.14 -38.62
N VAL A 520 15.19 -1.64 -37.54
CA VAL A 520 16.30 -2.30 -36.85
C VAL A 520 15.84 -3.62 -36.20
N ASP A 521 14.69 -3.68 -35.56
CA ASP A 521 14.16 -4.97 -35.03
C ASP A 521 13.92 -5.98 -36.17
N TYR A 522 13.48 -5.52 -37.34
CA TYR A 522 13.35 -6.38 -38.52
C TYR A 522 14.71 -6.93 -38.94
N LEU A 523 15.74 -6.10 -39.06
CA LEU A 523 17.10 -6.54 -39.40
C LEU A 523 17.64 -7.53 -38.36
N LEU A 524 17.50 -7.26 -37.08
CA LEU A 524 17.93 -8.18 -36.04
C LEU A 524 17.21 -9.53 -36.12
N TRP A 525 15.90 -9.51 -36.46
CA TRP A 525 15.15 -10.74 -36.71
C TRP A 525 15.71 -11.52 -37.90
N VAL A 526 15.97 -10.85 -39.03
CA VAL A 526 16.61 -11.47 -40.23
C VAL A 526 17.94 -12.08 -39.86
N GLN A 527 18.78 -11.37 -39.08
CA GLN A 527 20.09 -11.89 -38.68
C GLN A 527 19.99 -13.13 -37.78
N ARG A 528 18.99 -13.18 -36.90
CA ARG A 528 18.74 -14.39 -36.10
C ARG A 528 18.32 -15.57 -36.96
N ASP A 529 17.38 -15.34 -37.85
CA ASP A 529 16.83 -16.36 -38.74
C ASP A 529 17.92 -16.94 -39.65
N GLU A 530 18.62 -16.08 -40.42
CA GLU A 530 19.65 -16.48 -41.39
C GLU A 530 20.89 -17.10 -40.75
N ARG A 531 21.22 -16.77 -39.51
CA ARG A 531 22.45 -17.26 -38.84
C ARG A 531 22.17 -18.26 -37.71
N GLY A 532 20.91 -18.65 -37.49
CA GLY A 532 20.54 -19.57 -36.43
C GLY A 532 20.87 -19.05 -35.02
N ILE A 533 20.90 -17.72 -34.81
CA ILE A 533 21.23 -17.11 -33.51
C ILE A 533 20.03 -17.26 -32.55
N LYS A 534 20.24 -18.00 -31.46
CA LYS A 534 19.19 -18.22 -30.44
C LYS A 534 19.15 -17.12 -29.35
N ASP A 535 20.31 -16.54 -29.07
CA ASP A 535 20.47 -15.59 -27.98
C ASP A 535 20.25 -14.16 -28.45
N PHE A 536 19.40 -13.42 -27.72
CA PHE A 536 19.18 -12.01 -27.97
C PHE A 536 20.42 -11.19 -27.63
N GLY A 537 20.75 -10.22 -28.50
CA GLY A 537 21.92 -9.36 -28.34
C GLY A 537 23.24 -9.93 -28.92
N LYS A 538 23.21 -11.13 -29.52
CA LYS A 538 24.35 -11.71 -30.26
C LYS A 538 24.30 -11.45 -31.76
N GLU A 539 23.31 -10.73 -32.25
CA GLU A 539 23.18 -10.33 -33.63
C GLU A 539 24.33 -9.37 -34.02
N PRO A 540 24.96 -9.55 -35.22
CA PRO A 540 26.08 -8.70 -35.64
C PRO A 540 25.79 -7.20 -35.67
N PHE A 541 24.54 -6.81 -35.90
CA PHE A 541 24.15 -5.40 -35.92
C PHE A 541 23.94 -4.80 -34.54
N TRP A 542 23.87 -5.62 -33.49
CA TRP A 542 23.61 -5.17 -32.11
C TRP A 542 24.60 -4.13 -31.60
N SER A 543 25.88 -4.28 -31.93
CA SER A 543 26.94 -3.35 -31.54
C SER A 543 26.73 -1.93 -32.08
N ASN A 544 26.00 -1.78 -33.20
CA ASN A 544 25.68 -0.48 -33.78
C ASN A 544 24.63 0.29 -33.04
N LEU A 545 23.96 -0.31 -32.02
CA LEU A 545 22.86 0.32 -31.26
C LEU A 545 23.37 1.16 -30.09
N TYR A 546 24.69 1.31 -29.92
CA TYR A 546 25.30 2.22 -28.94
C TYR A 546 24.79 2.08 -27.50
N GLY A 547 24.37 0.89 -27.09
CA GLY A 547 23.78 0.65 -25.79
C GLY A 547 22.47 1.41 -25.54
N LEU A 548 21.72 1.76 -26.61
CA LEU A 548 20.54 2.62 -26.62
C LEU A 548 20.80 4.05 -26.10
N ILE A 549 22.01 4.57 -26.32
CA ILE A 549 22.31 6.00 -26.11
C ILE A 549 22.27 6.66 -27.51
N LEU A 550 21.04 7.01 -27.92
CA LEU A 550 20.74 7.47 -29.26
C LEU A 550 20.45 8.97 -29.29
N ASP A 551 20.95 9.62 -30.34
CA ASP A 551 20.68 11.00 -30.70
C ASP A 551 20.24 11.05 -32.17
N GLU A 552 19.89 12.23 -32.67
CA GLU A 552 19.46 12.45 -34.05
C GLU A 552 20.45 11.87 -35.05
N LYS A 553 21.76 12.19 -34.90
CA LYS A 553 22.82 11.78 -35.81
C LYS A 553 22.94 10.25 -35.87
N LYS A 554 22.84 9.58 -34.73
CA LYS A 554 22.89 8.11 -34.66
C LYS A 554 21.65 7.50 -35.30
N ILE A 555 20.46 8.02 -35.05
CA ILE A 555 19.22 7.52 -35.68
C ILE A 555 19.29 7.66 -37.21
N LYS A 556 19.66 8.85 -37.71
CA LYS A 556 19.85 9.05 -39.14
C LYS A 556 20.93 8.12 -39.75
N GLY A 557 22.01 7.85 -39.02
CA GLY A 557 23.07 6.93 -39.42
C GLY A 557 22.71 5.44 -39.38
N LEU A 558 21.76 5.03 -38.53
CA LEU A 558 21.29 3.64 -38.48
C LEU A 558 20.50 3.24 -39.73
N PHE A 559 19.73 4.14 -40.30
CA PHE A 559 18.88 3.86 -41.46
C PHE A 559 19.65 3.31 -42.67
N PRO A 560 20.63 4.01 -43.26
CA PRO A 560 21.37 3.50 -44.42
C PRO A 560 22.17 2.22 -44.10
N LYS A 561 22.69 2.11 -42.88
CA LYS A 561 23.41 0.90 -42.44
C LYS A 561 22.46 -0.32 -42.38
N ALA A 562 21.24 -0.12 -41.84
CA ALA A 562 20.26 -1.20 -41.77
C ALA A 562 19.79 -1.66 -43.16
N ILE A 563 19.50 -0.72 -44.08
CA ILE A 563 19.12 -1.03 -45.46
C ILE A 563 20.25 -1.79 -46.17
N SER A 564 21.49 -1.30 -46.08
CA SER A 564 22.66 -1.97 -46.69
C SER A 564 22.78 -3.42 -46.22
N LYS A 565 22.58 -3.66 -44.91
CA LYS A 565 22.62 -5.03 -44.36
C LYS A 565 21.46 -5.89 -44.83
N LEU A 566 20.24 -5.37 -44.86
CA LEU A 566 19.07 -6.09 -45.36
C LEU A 566 19.22 -6.49 -46.81
N ARG A 567 19.78 -5.61 -47.65
CA ARG A 567 20.11 -5.93 -49.07
C ARG A 567 21.15 -7.04 -49.18
N GLN A 568 22.19 -7.06 -48.30
CA GLN A 568 23.17 -8.15 -48.26
C GLN A 568 22.54 -9.51 -47.97
N TYR A 569 21.46 -9.57 -47.19
CA TYR A 569 20.69 -10.78 -46.93
C TYR A 569 19.59 -11.06 -47.98
N GLY A 570 19.39 -10.18 -48.98
CA GLY A 570 18.29 -10.30 -49.94
C GLY A 570 16.89 -10.13 -49.32
N LYS A 571 16.80 -9.51 -48.14
CA LYS A 571 15.58 -9.38 -47.33
C LYS A 571 15.11 -7.92 -47.20
N GLY A 572 15.24 -7.09 -48.24
CA GLY A 572 14.70 -5.73 -48.24
C GLY A 572 13.21 -5.71 -47.98
N LYS A 573 12.71 -4.65 -47.33
CA LYS A 573 11.28 -4.45 -47.03
C LYS A 573 10.82 -3.06 -47.47
N PRO A 574 10.55 -2.86 -48.78
CA PRO A 574 10.30 -1.55 -49.37
C PRO A 574 9.22 -0.72 -48.66
N THR A 575 8.13 -1.35 -48.21
CA THR A 575 7.02 -0.67 -47.48
C THR A 575 7.49 -0.07 -46.14
N LEU A 576 8.32 -0.79 -45.37
CA LEU A 576 8.88 -0.30 -44.14
C LEU A 576 9.96 0.77 -44.37
N GLU A 577 10.81 0.55 -45.39
CA GLU A 577 11.84 1.50 -45.80
C GLU A 577 11.23 2.84 -46.24
N ALA A 578 10.10 2.82 -46.97
CA ALA A 578 9.37 4.03 -47.38
C ALA A 578 8.83 4.80 -46.18
N VAL A 579 8.23 4.11 -45.21
CA VAL A 579 7.72 4.74 -43.97
C VAL A 579 8.84 5.40 -43.19
N VAL A 580 9.99 4.73 -43.04
CA VAL A 580 11.17 5.30 -42.35
C VAL A 580 11.69 6.53 -43.09
N SER A 581 11.85 6.44 -44.42
CA SER A 581 12.31 7.56 -45.25
C SER A 581 11.37 8.78 -45.12
N LYS A 582 10.06 8.59 -45.15
CA LYS A 582 9.04 9.63 -44.99
C LYS A 582 9.27 10.40 -43.71
N TYR A 583 9.27 9.71 -42.57
CA TYR A 583 9.37 10.39 -41.28
C TYR A 583 10.77 10.95 -40.96
N LEU A 584 11.83 10.34 -41.49
CA LEU A 584 13.16 10.95 -41.41
C LEU A 584 13.24 12.26 -42.20
N ALA A 585 12.66 12.30 -43.41
CA ALA A 585 12.59 13.52 -44.21
C ALA A 585 11.74 14.61 -43.52
N GLU A 586 10.59 14.24 -42.97
CA GLU A 586 9.75 15.19 -42.21
C GLU A 586 10.49 15.74 -40.97
N ALA A 587 11.34 14.95 -40.32
CA ALA A 587 12.09 15.34 -39.14
C ALA A 587 13.41 16.06 -39.43
N GLU A 588 13.79 16.21 -40.73
CA GLU A 588 15.13 16.74 -41.09
C GLU A 588 15.33 18.19 -40.63
N GLN A 589 14.28 19.01 -40.65
CA GLN A 589 14.33 20.42 -40.27
C GLN A 589 14.17 20.68 -38.78
N ASN A 590 13.57 19.74 -38.04
CA ASN A 590 13.30 19.93 -36.62
C ASN A 590 13.30 18.58 -35.87
N TRP A 591 14.35 18.37 -35.08
CA TRP A 591 14.45 17.26 -34.14
C TRP A 591 14.16 17.76 -32.74
N ASP A 592 12.89 17.86 -32.40
CA ASP A 592 12.34 18.52 -31.23
C ASP A 592 12.23 17.63 -29.98
N ILE A 593 12.94 16.50 -29.94
CA ILE A 593 12.94 15.54 -28.82
C ILE A 593 14.34 15.35 -28.23
N SER A 594 14.39 15.07 -26.93
CA SER A 594 15.65 14.81 -26.22
C SER A 594 16.29 13.46 -26.65
N ASN A 595 17.55 13.26 -26.29
CA ASN A 595 18.24 11.99 -26.55
C ASN A 595 17.59 10.80 -25.84
N ASP A 596 17.02 11.02 -24.66
CA ASP A 596 16.29 9.99 -23.93
C ASP A 596 14.93 9.71 -24.61
N GLU A 597 14.21 10.72 -25.05
CA GLU A 597 13.01 10.52 -25.87
C GLU A 597 13.32 9.77 -27.18
N THR A 598 14.39 10.15 -27.84
CA THR A 598 14.87 9.46 -29.05
C THR A 598 15.10 7.98 -28.79
N SER A 599 15.80 7.66 -27.70
CA SER A 599 16.07 6.27 -27.29
C SER A 599 14.80 5.53 -26.90
N TYR A 600 13.86 6.20 -26.22
CA TYR A 600 12.58 5.65 -25.81
C TYR A 600 11.71 5.25 -27.02
N TYR A 601 11.48 6.19 -27.96
CA TYR A 601 10.65 5.91 -29.13
C TYR A 601 11.30 4.87 -30.06
N PHE A 602 12.62 4.87 -30.19
CA PHE A 602 13.34 3.83 -30.90
C PHE A 602 13.12 2.43 -30.28
N ALA A 603 13.31 2.29 -28.98
CA ALA A 603 13.09 1.03 -28.27
C ALA A 603 11.63 0.56 -28.34
N LEU A 604 10.69 1.50 -28.30
CA LEU A 604 9.27 1.24 -28.46
C LEU A 604 8.98 0.72 -29.88
N GLY A 605 9.56 1.32 -30.92
CA GLY A 605 9.47 0.84 -32.30
C GLY A 605 10.01 -0.59 -32.47
N MET A 606 11.18 -0.90 -31.87
CA MET A 606 11.70 -2.27 -31.84
C MET A 606 10.71 -3.25 -31.19
N THR A 607 10.05 -2.82 -30.12
CA THR A 607 9.13 -3.68 -29.37
C THR A 607 7.84 -3.95 -30.14
N LEU A 608 7.27 -2.92 -30.78
CA LEU A 608 5.94 -2.95 -31.35
C LEU A 608 5.86 -3.34 -32.83
N ARG A 609 6.99 -3.48 -33.55
CA ARG A 609 7.02 -3.82 -34.98
C ARG A 609 6.07 -4.95 -35.37
N ARG A 610 6.02 -6.01 -34.56
CA ARG A 610 5.20 -7.19 -34.85
C ARG A 610 3.68 -6.92 -34.92
N LEU A 611 3.19 -5.82 -34.37
CA LEU A 611 1.79 -5.43 -34.48
C LEU A 611 1.39 -5.08 -35.92
N PHE A 612 2.35 -4.59 -36.70
CA PHE A 612 2.13 -4.13 -38.08
C PHE A 612 2.40 -5.21 -39.13
N SER A 613 2.89 -6.39 -38.72
CA SER A 613 3.10 -7.53 -39.64
C SER A 613 1.77 -8.25 -39.90
N LYS A 614 1.56 -8.75 -41.12
CA LYS A 614 0.46 -9.64 -41.47
C LYS A 614 0.53 -10.92 -40.63
N ASN A 615 -0.63 -11.49 -40.28
CA ASN A 615 -0.70 -12.78 -39.61
C ASN A 615 -0.34 -13.88 -40.61
N LYS A 616 0.50 -14.85 -40.21
CA LYS A 616 0.69 -16.08 -40.99
C LYS A 616 -0.64 -16.80 -41.29
N GLU A 617 -1.58 -16.76 -40.38
CA GLU A 617 -2.92 -17.36 -40.53
C GLU A 617 -3.80 -16.65 -41.60
N GLU A 618 -3.51 -15.39 -41.95
CA GLU A 618 -4.18 -14.67 -43.04
C GLU A 618 -3.48 -14.94 -44.40
N GLU A 619 -2.22 -15.35 -44.41
CA GLU A 619 -1.50 -15.77 -45.61
C GLU A 619 -1.87 -17.21 -45.99
N GLU A 620 -1.97 -18.12 -45.04
CA GLU A 620 -2.40 -19.52 -45.25
C GLU A 620 -3.86 -19.63 -45.76
N LYS A 621 -4.77 -18.75 -45.29
CA LYS A 621 -6.15 -18.69 -45.80
C LYS A 621 -6.32 -18.09 -47.19
N LYS A 622 -5.34 -17.31 -47.70
CA LYS A 622 -5.34 -16.77 -49.05
C LYS A 622 -4.66 -17.65 -50.05
N GLU A 623 -3.91 -18.66 -49.61
CA GLU A 623 -3.36 -19.71 -50.47
C GLU A 623 -4.32 -20.91 -50.63
N GLU A 624 -5.38 -20.99 -49.79
CA GLU A 624 -6.44 -22.00 -49.85
C GLU A 624 -7.71 -21.52 -50.65
N GLU A 625 -7.83 -20.20 -50.95
CA GLU A 625 -8.82 -19.64 -51.86
C GLU A 625 -8.22 -19.42 -53.27
#